data_7f89a1151769fb86d3404504c9dd9188
#
_entry.id   7f89a1151769fb86d3404504c9dd9188
#
_cell.length_a   1.000
_cell.length_b   1.000
_cell.length_c   1.000
_cell.angle_alpha   90.00
_cell.angle_beta   90.00
_cell.angle_gamma   90.00
#
_symmetry.space_group_name_H-M   'P 1'
#
loop_
_entity.id
_entity.type
_entity.pdbx_description
1 polymer ?
#
loop_
_entity_poly.entity_id
_entity_poly.type
_entity_poly.pdbx_seq_one_letter_code
_entity_poly.pdbx_strand_id
1 'polypeptide(L)'
;MENERILVVDDDRDIVATLKIQLEKEGFPVLTAYDGEEALAILNREKVHLILLDVMMPILDGFSAIMKIREKRNIPILIMSAKSEDTDKILGLSIGADDYITKPFNYKEVIARVRSQLRRYMKLGGVYSGTDEVTIGRLCYNFTAHTLTADDIPIKLTSTETKIIELLIRHPGRIFSAEEIYTSIWGEPSVYNGENTVMVHIRRIREKIEINPSEPEYLKVVWGIGYKFEKR
;
A
#
# COMPACT_ATOMS: atom_id res chain seq x y z
N MET A 1 -16.38 -16.71 -3.21
CA MET A 1 -15.54 -15.51 -3.00
C MET A 1 -15.70 -15.19 -1.54
N GLU A 2 -14.61 -15.18 -0.76
CA GLU A 2 -14.68 -14.69 0.62
C GLU A 2 -15.14 -13.24 0.58
N ASN A 3 -16.08 -12.87 1.46
CA ASN A 3 -16.62 -11.52 1.55
C ASN A 3 -15.50 -10.56 2.00
N GLU A 4 -14.88 -9.89 1.04
CA GLU A 4 -13.80 -8.92 1.25
C GLU A 4 -14.34 -7.70 1.99
N ARG A 5 -14.14 -7.66 3.31
CA ARG A 5 -14.72 -6.65 4.20
C ARG A 5 -13.89 -5.38 4.22
N ILE A 6 -14.53 -4.23 4.00
CA ILE A 6 -13.90 -2.92 4.00
C ILE A 6 -14.28 -2.16 5.27
N LEU A 7 -13.31 -1.50 5.89
CA LEU A 7 -13.55 -0.56 6.99
C LEU A 7 -13.47 0.87 6.45
N VAL A 8 -14.55 1.62 6.60
CA VAL A 8 -14.63 3.05 6.27
C VAL A 8 -14.56 3.85 7.56
N VAL A 9 -13.59 4.77 7.65
CA VAL A 9 -13.31 5.57 8.84
C VAL A 9 -13.26 7.04 8.45
N ASP A 10 -14.24 7.82 8.90
CA ASP A 10 -14.37 9.25 8.61
C ASP A 10 -15.31 9.85 9.68
N ASP A 11 -15.04 11.03 10.21
CA ASP A 11 -15.89 11.68 11.19
C ASP A 11 -17.15 12.27 10.56
N ASP A 12 -17.13 12.50 9.24
CA ASP A 12 -18.30 12.90 8.46
C ASP A 12 -19.22 11.69 8.19
N ARG A 13 -20.35 11.67 8.92
CA ARG A 13 -21.35 10.59 8.83
C ARG A 13 -21.98 10.47 7.44
N ASP A 14 -22.11 11.56 6.69
CA ASP A 14 -22.71 11.56 5.36
C ASP A 14 -21.74 10.93 4.34
N ILE A 15 -20.44 11.20 4.48
CA ILE A 15 -19.39 10.54 3.68
C ILE A 15 -19.39 9.06 3.96
N VAL A 16 -19.37 8.65 5.23
CA VAL A 16 -19.40 7.23 5.65
C VAL A 16 -20.64 6.52 5.11
N ALA A 17 -21.84 7.12 5.28
CA ALA A 17 -23.07 6.52 4.80
C ALA A 17 -23.08 6.37 3.27
N THR A 18 -22.61 7.38 2.54
CA THR A 18 -22.57 7.35 1.09
C THR A 18 -21.57 6.31 0.58
N LEU A 19 -20.35 6.26 1.13
CA LEU A 19 -19.33 5.27 0.79
C LEU A 19 -19.82 3.85 1.09
N LYS A 20 -20.45 3.65 2.25
CA LYS A 20 -21.05 2.36 2.60
C LYS A 20 -22.03 1.89 1.54
N ILE A 21 -23.02 2.74 1.17
CA ILE A 21 -24.03 2.40 0.15
C ILE A 21 -23.35 2.05 -1.19
N GLN A 22 -22.37 2.82 -1.62
CA GLN A 22 -21.71 2.60 -2.91
C GLN A 22 -20.88 1.30 -2.91
N LEU A 23 -20.13 1.03 -1.84
CA LEU A 23 -19.32 -0.17 -1.72
C LEU A 23 -20.19 -1.43 -1.55
N GLU A 24 -21.29 -1.36 -0.80
CA GLU A 24 -22.23 -2.48 -0.65
C GLU A 24 -22.93 -2.81 -1.98
N LYS A 25 -23.25 -1.82 -2.81
CA LYS A 25 -23.75 -2.04 -4.18
C LYS A 25 -22.76 -2.81 -5.06
N GLU A 26 -21.47 -2.63 -4.81
CA GLU A 26 -20.38 -3.34 -5.51
C GLU A 26 -20.08 -4.72 -4.91
N GLY A 27 -20.83 -5.13 -3.88
CA GLY A 27 -20.73 -6.44 -3.23
C GLY A 27 -19.74 -6.53 -2.08
N PHE A 28 -19.22 -5.41 -1.58
CA PHE A 28 -18.29 -5.38 -0.45
C PHE A 28 -19.06 -5.17 0.88
N PRO A 29 -18.96 -6.08 1.86
CA PRO A 29 -19.45 -5.81 3.21
C PRO A 29 -18.66 -4.68 3.86
N VAL A 30 -19.35 -3.70 4.45
CA VAL A 30 -18.72 -2.50 5.00
C VAL A 30 -18.92 -2.40 6.50
N LEU A 31 -17.82 -2.21 7.22
CA LEU A 31 -17.78 -1.77 8.61
C LEU A 31 -17.50 -0.27 8.64
N THR A 32 -17.98 0.43 9.64
CA THR A 32 -17.85 1.88 9.77
C THR A 32 -17.31 2.26 11.12
N ALA A 33 -16.46 3.29 11.16
CA ALA A 33 -15.95 3.95 12.36
C ALA A 33 -15.92 5.45 12.13
N TYR A 34 -15.94 6.25 13.20
CA TYR A 34 -16.01 7.70 13.13
C TYR A 34 -14.78 8.39 13.72
N ASP A 35 -13.82 7.61 14.20
CA ASP A 35 -12.51 8.05 14.66
C ASP A 35 -11.51 6.87 14.64
N GLY A 36 -10.24 7.18 14.90
CA GLY A 36 -9.19 6.16 14.89
C GLY A 36 -9.28 5.15 16.04
N GLU A 37 -9.85 5.50 17.18
CA GLU A 37 -10.02 4.58 18.33
C GLU A 37 -11.10 3.54 18.02
N GLU A 38 -12.24 3.97 17.46
CA GLU A 38 -13.28 3.04 16.97
C GLU A 38 -12.72 2.11 15.89
N ALA A 39 -11.93 2.65 14.96
CA ALA A 39 -11.30 1.84 13.92
C ALA A 39 -10.39 0.75 14.52
N LEU A 40 -9.55 1.09 15.49
CA LEU A 40 -8.68 0.13 16.18
C LEU A 40 -9.49 -0.93 16.95
N ALA A 41 -10.59 -0.53 17.60
CA ALA A 41 -11.48 -1.44 18.31
C ALA A 41 -12.13 -2.46 17.37
N ILE A 42 -12.60 -2.02 16.19
CA ILE A 42 -13.16 -2.89 15.15
C ILE A 42 -12.08 -3.84 14.63
N LEU A 43 -10.89 -3.33 14.30
CA LEU A 43 -9.80 -4.16 13.82
C LEU A 43 -9.38 -5.27 14.79
N ASN A 44 -9.59 -5.08 16.10
CA ASN A 44 -9.29 -6.11 17.10
C ASN A 44 -10.33 -7.23 17.16
N ARG A 45 -11.55 -7.02 16.65
CA ARG A 45 -12.69 -7.97 16.74
C ARG A 45 -13.05 -8.58 15.40
N GLU A 46 -12.80 -7.83 14.31
CA GLU A 46 -13.28 -8.17 12.97
C GLU A 46 -12.12 -8.36 12.00
N LYS A 47 -12.29 -9.28 11.04
CA LYS A 47 -11.36 -9.42 9.93
C LYS A 47 -11.68 -8.37 8.88
N VAL A 48 -10.74 -7.47 8.63
CA VAL A 48 -10.81 -6.39 7.64
C VAL A 48 -9.76 -6.65 6.56
N HIS A 49 -10.09 -6.37 5.31
CA HIS A 49 -9.23 -6.63 4.16
C HIS A 49 -8.71 -5.34 3.48
N LEU A 50 -9.35 -4.20 3.76
CA LEU A 50 -8.94 -2.87 3.31
C LEU A 50 -9.55 -1.80 4.22
N ILE A 51 -8.83 -0.70 4.41
CA ILE A 51 -9.27 0.45 5.20
C ILE A 51 -9.30 1.69 4.31
N LEU A 52 -10.44 2.38 4.26
CA LEU A 52 -10.56 3.75 3.79
C LEU A 52 -10.52 4.64 5.03
N LEU A 53 -9.58 5.58 5.10
CA LEU A 53 -9.29 6.32 6.33
C LEU A 53 -9.16 7.81 6.07
N ASP A 54 -9.99 8.61 6.71
CA ASP A 54 -9.73 10.05 6.76
C ASP A 54 -8.57 10.40 7.68
N VAL A 55 -7.89 11.49 7.38
CA VAL A 55 -6.77 12.00 8.20
C VAL A 55 -7.27 12.90 9.31
N MET A 56 -8.25 13.74 9.00
CA MET A 56 -8.71 14.81 9.87
C MET A 56 -9.89 14.35 10.72
N MET A 57 -9.62 13.59 11.77
CA MET A 57 -10.65 13.08 12.68
C MET A 57 -10.36 13.46 14.13
N PRO A 58 -11.41 13.59 14.98
CA PRO A 58 -11.26 13.83 16.41
C PRO A 58 -10.71 12.58 17.12
N ILE A 59 -10.35 12.72 18.39
CA ILE A 59 -9.90 11.68 19.32
C ILE A 59 -8.57 11.08 18.90
N LEU A 60 -8.52 10.30 17.82
CA LEU A 60 -7.30 9.76 17.24
C LEU A 60 -7.30 10.04 15.75
N ASP A 61 -6.40 10.91 15.30
CA ASP A 61 -6.25 11.28 13.90
C ASP A 61 -5.79 10.10 13.03
N GLY A 62 -6.01 10.23 11.71
CA GLY A 62 -5.73 9.14 10.77
C GLY A 62 -4.26 8.77 10.69
N PHE A 63 -3.33 9.71 10.80
CA PHE A 63 -1.90 9.41 10.77
C PHE A 63 -1.47 8.59 11.98
N SER A 64 -1.92 8.98 13.17
CA SER A 64 -1.69 8.24 14.40
C SER A 64 -2.34 6.85 14.35
N ALA A 65 -3.53 6.74 13.76
CA ALA A 65 -4.19 5.45 13.57
C ALA A 65 -3.37 4.54 12.63
N ILE A 66 -2.85 5.06 11.50
CA ILE A 66 -1.98 4.29 10.59
C ILE A 66 -0.78 3.72 11.32
N MET A 67 -0.06 4.52 12.09
CA MET A 67 1.12 4.06 12.84
C MET A 67 0.76 2.89 13.76
N LYS A 68 -0.30 3.02 14.57
CA LYS A 68 -0.76 1.94 15.47
C LYS A 68 -1.20 0.68 14.70
N ILE A 69 -1.89 0.83 13.55
CA ILE A 69 -2.29 -0.30 12.71
C ILE A 69 -1.05 -1.02 12.16
N ARG A 70 -0.05 -0.26 11.70
CA ARG A 70 1.17 -0.82 11.10
C ARG A 70 2.08 -1.55 12.08
N GLU A 71 1.96 -1.31 13.38
CA GLU A 71 2.66 -2.12 14.39
C GLU A 71 2.29 -3.61 14.29
N LYS A 72 1.04 -3.92 13.94
CA LYS A 72 0.49 -5.27 14.02
C LYS A 72 -0.03 -5.83 12.69
N ARG A 73 -0.35 -4.99 11.71
CA ARG A 73 -1.12 -5.37 10.51
C ARG A 73 -0.59 -4.71 9.24
N ASN A 74 -0.62 -5.47 8.14
CA ASN A 74 -0.25 -5.01 6.80
C ASN A 74 -1.47 -4.91 5.85
N ILE A 75 -2.66 -4.66 6.41
CA ILE A 75 -3.89 -4.45 5.64
C ILE A 75 -3.71 -3.20 4.76
N PRO A 76 -4.12 -3.21 3.48
CA PRO A 76 -4.10 -2.02 2.64
C PRO A 76 -4.87 -0.86 3.25
N ILE A 77 -4.25 0.32 3.30
CA ILE A 77 -4.85 1.57 3.81
C ILE A 77 -4.83 2.62 2.71
N LEU A 78 -6.02 3.09 2.31
CA LEU A 78 -6.21 4.21 1.41
C LEU A 78 -6.60 5.43 2.25
N ILE A 79 -5.79 6.47 2.22
CA ILE A 79 -6.12 7.75 2.84
C ILE A 79 -7.12 8.51 1.98
N MET A 80 -8.13 9.09 2.61
CA MET A 80 -9.07 10.06 2.01
C MET A 80 -8.92 11.38 2.75
N SER A 81 -8.50 12.48 2.11
CA SER A 81 -8.29 13.75 2.83
C SER A 81 -8.57 14.98 1.97
N ALA A 82 -9.04 16.04 2.61
CA ALA A 82 -9.16 17.38 2.01
C ALA A 82 -7.79 18.06 1.81
N LYS A 83 -6.75 17.58 2.48
CA LYS A 83 -5.40 18.09 2.32
C LYS A 83 -4.85 17.67 0.96
N SER A 84 -4.65 18.65 0.09
CA SER A 84 -4.20 18.43 -1.30
C SER A 84 -2.71 18.72 -1.48
N GLU A 85 -2.02 19.23 -0.45
CA GLU A 85 -0.61 19.55 -0.53
C GLU A 85 0.23 18.26 -0.67
N ASP A 86 1.23 18.33 -1.51
CA ASP A 86 2.13 17.19 -1.77
C ASP A 86 2.85 16.73 -0.50
N THR A 87 3.13 17.65 0.43
CA THR A 87 3.73 17.35 1.74
C THR A 87 2.86 16.42 2.59
N ASP A 88 1.53 16.62 2.63
CA ASP A 88 0.61 15.77 3.39
C ASP A 88 0.45 14.38 2.74
N LYS A 89 0.43 14.32 1.41
CA LYS A 89 0.42 13.05 0.66
C LYS A 89 1.69 12.25 0.92
N ILE A 90 2.85 12.91 0.81
CA ILE A 90 4.16 12.32 1.09
C ILE A 90 4.22 11.82 2.53
N LEU A 91 3.72 12.60 3.50
CA LEU A 91 3.66 12.18 4.90
C LEU A 91 2.78 10.94 5.07
N GLY A 92 1.55 10.93 4.56
CA GLY A 92 0.63 9.80 4.66
C GLY A 92 1.22 8.51 4.10
N LEU A 93 1.80 8.59 2.90
CA LEU A 93 2.49 7.46 2.29
C LEU A 93 3.73 7.06 3.10
N SER A 94 4.49 8.02 3.63
CA SER A 94 5.70 7.75 4.43
C SER A 94 5.43 7.06 5.76
N ILE A 95 4.27 7.23 6.37
CA ILE A 95 3.90 6.55 7.63
C ILE A 95 3.23 5.19 7.42
N GLY A 96 2.91 4.81 6.17
CA GLY A 96 2.44 3.46 5.89
C GLY A 96 1.14 3.34 5.11
N ALA A 97 0.55 4.41 4.63
CA ALA A 97 -0.55 4.31 3.67
C ALA A 97 -0.07 3.67 2.36
N ASP A 98 -0.98 2.98 1.70
CA ASP A 98 -0.72 2.32 0.41
C ASP A 98 -1.12 3.20 -0.78
N ASP A 99 -2.07 4.12 -0.58
CA ASP A 99 -2.53 5.06 -1.59
C ASP A 99 -3.21 6.26 -0.92
N TYR A 100 -3.48 7.32 -1.71
CA TYR A 100 -4.05 8.58 -1.25
C TYR A 100 -5.11 9.10 -2.22
N ILE A 101 -6.27 9.50 -1.70
CA ILE A 101 -7.39 10.06 -2.47
C ILE A 101 -7.72 11.44 -1.92
N THR A 102 -7.72 12.46 -2.77
CA THR A 102 -8.03 13.83 -2.36
C THR A 102 -9.54 14.07 -2.35
N LYS A 103 -10.08 14.65 -1.27
CA LYS A 103 -11.46 15.16 -1.22
C LYS A 103 -11.55 16.54 -1.93
N PRO A 104 -12.60 16.85 -2.70
CA PRO A 104 -13.71 15.97 -3.04
C PRO A 104 -13.31 14.90 -4.08
N PHE A 105 -13.79 13.68 -3.91
CA PHE A 105 -13.47 12.56 -4.78
C PHE A 105 -14.69 12.05 -5.56
N ASN A 106 -14.40 11.39 -6.68
CA ASN A 106 -15.41 10.64 -7.40
C ASN A 106 -15.52 9.22 -6.81
N TYR A 107 -16.71 8.79 -6.41
CA TYR A 107 -16.95 7.46 -5.85
C TYR A 107 -16.50 6.33 -6.78
N LYS A 108 -16.59 6.51 -8.10
CA LYS A 108 -16.06 5.53 -9.07
C LYS A 108 -14.55 5.37 -8.95
N GLU A 109 -13.82 6.45 -8.69
CA GLU A 109 -12.38 6.40 -8.45
C GLU A 109 -12.08 5.64 -7.16
N VAL A 110 -12.79 5.93 -6.06
CA VAL A 110 -12.64 5.20 -4.79
C VAL A 110 -12.84 3.70 -5.01
N ILE A 111 -13.93 3.31 -5.68
CA ILE A 111 -14.25 1.91 -5.97
C ILE A 111 -13.17 1.24 -6.83
N ALA A 112 -12.68 1.92 -7.88
CA ALA A 112 -11.62 1.40 -8.73
C ALA A 112 -10.34 1.13 -7.94
N ARG A 113 -9.92 2.07 -7.06
CA ARG A 113 -8.76 1.92 -6.19
C ARG A 113 -8.95 0.80 -5.16
N VAL A 114 -10.12 0.72 -4.53
CA VAL A 114 -10.49 -0.37 -3.60
C VAL A 114 -10.37 -1.73 -4.30
N ARG A 115 -10.99 -1.90 -5.46
CA ARG A 115 -10.92 -3.15 -6.24
C ARG A 115 -9.47 -3.49 -6.63
N SER A 116 -8.71 -2.49 -7.03
CA SER A 116 -7.30 -2.68 -7.38
C SER A 116 -6.48 -3.17 -6.19
N GLN A 117 -6.63 -2.55 -5.02
CA GLN A 117 -5.90 -2.95 -3.81
C GLN A 117 -6.34 -4.31 -3.29
N LEU A 118 -7.66 -4.61 -3.22
CA LEU A 118 -8.18 -5.91 -2.77
C LEU A 118 -7.75 -7.04 -3.71
N ARG A 119 -7.92 -6.89 -5.03
CA ARG A 119 -7.50 -7.89 -6.01
C ARG A 119 -6.03 -8.29 -5.82
N ARG A 120 -5.19 -7.35 -5.44
CA ARG A 120 -3.76 -7.56 -5.24
C ARG A 120 -3.47 -8.18 -3.88
N TYR A 121 -4.14 -7.72 -2.84
CA TYR A 121 -4.02 -8.26 -1.49
C TYR A 121 -4.44 -9.73 -1.43
N MET A 122 -5.50 -10.10 -2.18
CA MET A 122 -6.01 -11.48 -2.24
C MET A 122 -5.25 -12.37 -3.24
N LYS A 123 -4.68 -11.81 -4.33
CA LYS A 123 -3.90 -12.58 -5.31
C LYS A 123 -2.49 -12.95 -4.82
N LEU A 124 -2.01 -12.37 -3.74
CA LEU A 124 -0.76 -12.75 -3.08
C LEU A 124 -0.80 -14.19 -2.50
N GLY A 125 -1.93 -14.92 -2.63
CA GLY A 125 -2.10 -16.33 -2.26
C GLY A 125 -2.16 -17.34 -3.42
N GLY A 126 -1.80 -16.97 -4.65
CA GLY A 126 -1.95 -17.82 -5.84
C GLY A 126 -0.64 -18.48 -6.32
N VAL A 127 -0.70 -19.78 -6.51
CA VAL A 127 0.35 -20.74 -6.89
C VAL A 127 1.16 -20.31 -8.12
N TYR A 128 2.48 -20.25 -7.99
CA TYR A 128 3.46 -20.26 -9.08
C TYR A 128 4.35 -21.50 -9.01
N SER A 129 4.38 -22.28 -10.08
CA SER A 129 5.30 -23.40 -10.29
C SER A 129 6.60 -22.92 -10.95
N GLY A 130 7.59 -22.66 -10.15
CA GLY A 130 8.98 -22.33 -10.49
C GLY A 130 9.75 -22.26 -9.18
N THR A 131 11.06 -22.25 -9.17
CA THR A 131 11.83 -22.09 -7.92
C THR A 131 11.25 -20.92 -7.12
N ASP A 132 10.58 -21.25 -6.02
CA ASP A 132 9.71 -20.31 -5.27
C ASP A 132 10.49 -19.19 -4.60
N GLU A 133 11.80 -19.17 -4.74
CA GLU A 133 12.68 -18.22 -4.08
C GLU A 133 13.72 -17.64 -5.04
N VAL A 134 14.04 -16.36 -4.84
CA VAL A 134 15.19 -15.72 -5.47
C VAL A 134 16.08 -15.11 -4.41
N THR A 135 17.36 -15.42 -4.48
CA THR A 135 18.37 -14.85 -3.59
C THR A 135 19.27 -13.90 -4.39
N ILE A 136 19.38 -12.66 -3.91
CA ILE A 136 20.26 -11.65 -4.47
C ILE A 136 21.06 -11.03 -3.32
N GLY A 137 22.35 -11.39 -3.24
CA GLY A 137 23.20 -11.04 -2.11
C GLY A 137 22.66 -11.62 -0.80
N ARG A 138 22.38 -10.77 0.19
CA ARG A 138 21.80 -11.17 1.48
C ARG A 138 20.27 -11.25 1.49
N LEU A 139 19.63 -10.80 0.41
CA LEU A 139 18.17 -10.76 0.32
C LEU A 139 17.65 -12.05 -0.31
N CYS A 140 16.68 -12.70 0.35
CA CYS A 140 15.94 -13.83 -0.17
C CYS A 140 14.44 -13.49 -0.20
N TYR A 141 13.84 -13.54 -1.40
CA TYR A 141 12.40 -13.31 -1.59
C TYR A 141 11.72 -14.64 -1.93
N ASN A 142 10.74 -15.04 -1.12
CA ASN A 142 9.89 -16.19 -1.38
C ASN A 142 8.60 -15.73 -2.06
N PHE A 143 8.38 -16.16 -3.31
CA PHE A 143 7.23 -15.74 -4.13
C PHE A 143 5.92 -16.38 -3.69
N THR A 144 5.95 -17.58 -3.10
CA THR A 144 4.75 -18.26 -2.60
C THR A 144 4.29 -17.66 -1.28
N ALA A 145 5.21 -17.41 -0.37
CA ALA A 145 4.90 -16.82 0.93
C ALA A 145 4.79 -15.29 0.89
N HIS A 146 5.24 -14.65 -0.20
CA HIS A 146 5.38 -13.19 -0.34
C HIS A 146 6.18 -12.56 0.80
N THR A 147 7.27 -13.22 1.19
CA THR A 147 8.15 -12.81 2.27
C THR A 147 9.53 -12.45 1.76
N LEU A 148 10.12 -11.44 2.37
CA LEU A 148 11.49 -11.04 2.15
C LEU A 148 12.29 -11.24 3.43
N THR A 149 13.47 -11.83 3.32
CA THR A 149 14.44 -11.91 4.41
C THR A 149 15.76 -11.25 4.01
N ALA A 150 16.51 -10.79 4.99
CA ALA A 150 17.90 -10.39 4.85
C ALA A 150 18.73 -11.16 5.87
N ASP A 151 19.72 -11.94 5.41
CA ASP A 151 20.50 -12.83 6.27
C ASP A 151 19.59 -13.72 7.16
N ASP A 152 18.54 -14.30 6.55
CA ASP A 152 17.49 -15.11 7.18
C ASP A 152 16.59 -14.36 8.19
N ILE A 153 16.78 -13.05 8.37
CA ILE A 153 15.93 -12.21 9.25
C ILE A 153 14.76 -11.66 8.44
N PRO A 154 13.50 -11.91 8.85
CA PRO A 154 12.33 -11.41 8.14
C PRO A 154 12.25 -9.89 8.10
N ILE A 155 12.01 -9.33 6.90
CA ILE A 155 11.78 -7.90 6.68
C ILE A 155 10.28 -7.65 6.57
N LYS A 156 9.75 -6.78 7.43
CA LYS A 156 8.33 -6.42 7.42
C LYS A 156 8.04 -5.38 6.33
N LEU A 157 7.40 -5.82 5.25
CA LEU A 157 6.95 -4.96 4.16
C LEU A 157 5.44 -4.70 4.25
N THR A 158 4.99 -3.53 3.78
CA THR A 158 3.56 -3.29 3.53
C THR A 158 3.12 -4.01 2.26
N SER A 159 1.81 -4.11 2.03
CA SER A 159 1.27 -4.73 0.81
C SER A 159 1.82 -4.10 -0.47
N THR A 160 1.93 -2.78 -0.54
CA THR A 160 2.45 -2.05 -1.71
C THR A 160 3.96 -2.24 -1.85
N GLU A 161 4.72 -2.17 -0.77
CA GLU A 161 6.17 -2.43 -0.79
C GLU A 161 6.49 -3.84 -1.28
N THR A 162 5.73 -4.85 -0.80
CA THR A 162 5.85 -6.23 -1.26
C THR A 162 5.70 -6.33 -2.78
N LYS A 163 4.69 -5.67 -3.34
CA LYS A 163 4.42 -5.70 -4.78
C LYS A 163 5.53 -5.01 -5.59
N ILE A 164 6.01 -3.87 -5.11
CA ILE A 164 7.11 -3.15 -5.79
C ILE A 164 8.37 -4.01 -5.78
N ILE A 165 8.72 -4.60 -4.63
CA ILE A 165 9.86 -5.53 -4.53
C ILE A 165 9.65 -6.70 -5.49
N GLU A 166 8.49 -7.33 -5.47
CA GLU A 166 8.21 -8.49 -6.31
C GLU A 166 8.32 -8.17 -7.81
N LEU A 167 7.78 -7.01 -8.24
CA LEU A 167 7.91 -6.55 -9.63
C LEU A 167 9.38 -6.41 -10.04
N LEU A 168 10.18 -5.78 -9.19
CA LEU A 168 11.56 -5.45 -9.51
C LEU A 168 12.50 -6.66 -9.38
N ILE A 169 12.29 -7.49 -8.35
CA ILE A 169 13.14 -8.67 -8.08
C ILE A 169 12.88 -9.82 -9.05
N ARG A 170 11.70 -9.88 -9.70
CA ARG A 170 11.42 -10.80 -10.82
C ARG A 170 12.20 -10.46 -12.08
N HIS A 171 12.67 -9.23 -12.21
CA HIS A 171 13.35 -8.73 -13.40
C HIS A 171 14.67 -8.02 -13.03
N PRO A 172 15.64 -8.72 -12.43
CA PRO A 172 16.87 -8.11 -11.97
C PRO A 172 17.64 -7.48 -13.15
N GLY A 173 18.09 -6.23 -12.95
CA GLY A 173 18.78 -5.46 -13.97
C GLY A 173 17.88 -4.71 -14.96
N ARG A 174 16.58 -5.05 -15.06
CA ARG A 174 15.63 -4.27 -15.85
C ARG A 174 15.33 -2.94 -15.17
N ILE A 175 15.31 -1.87 -15.94
CA ILE A 175 14.90 -0.54 -15.49
C ILE A 175 13.39 -0.41 -15.70
N PHE A 176 12.68 0.06 -14.70
CA PHE A 176 11.27 0.41 -14.75
C PHE A 176 11.14 1.91 -14.51
N SER A 177 10.42 2.63 -15.35
CA SER A 177 10.07 4.02 -15.07
C SER A 177 9.13 4.11 -13.85
N ALA A 178 9.07 5.28 -13.23
CA ALA A 178 8.12 5.50 -12.13
C ALA A 178 6.66 5.26 -12.61
N GLU A 179 6.34 5.64 -13.84
CA GLU A 179 5.02 5.41 -14.44
C GLU A 179 4.76 3.92 -14.67
N GLU A 180 5.73 3.15 -15.18
CA GLU A 180 5.60 1.69 -15.33
C GLU A 180 5.37 1.00 -13.98
N ILE A 181 6.12 1.38 -12.94
CA ILE A 181 5.92 0.87 -11.57
C ILE A 181 4.53 1.25 -11.10
N TYR A 182 4.14 2.53 -11.22
CA TYR A 182 2.83 3.00 -10.78
C TYR A 182 1.71 2.22 -11.47
N THR A 183 1.70 2.16 -12.78
CA THR A 183 0.69 1.44 -13.56
C THR A 183 0.65 -0.04 -13.21
N SER A 184 1.80 -0.68 -13.03
CA SER A 184 1.88 -2.10 -12.66
C SER A 184 1.30 -2.35 -11.26
N ILE A 185 1.48 -1.42 -10.32
CA ILE A 185 1.07 -1.57 -8.94
C ILE A 185 -0.36 -1.06 -8.70
N TRP A 186 -0.77 0.05 -9.30
CA TRP A 186 -2.10 0.65 -9.06
C TRP A 186 -3.11 0.36 -10.19
N GLY A 187 -2.64 -0.05 -11.37
CA GLY A 187 -3.51 -0.59 -12.44
C GLY A 187 -4.09 0.45 -13.39
N GLU A 188 -3.84 1.73 -13.15
CA GLU A 188 -4.25 2.84 -14.01
C GLU A 188 -3.07 3.78 -14.24
N PRO A 189 -3.00 4.48 -15.40
CA PRO A 189 -2.02 5.54 -15.60
C PRO A 189 -2.19 6.62 -14.54
N SER A 190 -1.09 7.14 -14.03
CA SER A 190 -1.13 8.23 -13.06
C SER A 190 -1.68 9.50 -13.71
N VAL A 191 -2.86 9.93 -13.30
CA VAL A 191 -3.43 11.20 -13.77
C VAL A 191 -2.75 12.40 -13.08
N TYR A 192 -2.28 12.22 -11.83
CA TYR A 192 -1.55 13.23 -11.06
C TYR A 192 -0.61 12.56 -10.02
N ASN A 193 0.68 12.95 -9.98
CA ASN A 193 1.66 12.62 -8.91
C ASN A 193 2.03 11.14 -8.68
N GLY A 194 1.87 10.24 -9.65
CA GLY A 194 2.29 8.84 -9.52
C GLY A 194 3.77 8.67 -9.25
N GLU A 195 4.61 9.54 -9.82
CA GLU A 195 6.07 9.52 -9.61
C GLU A 195 6.43 9.77 -8.13
N ASN A 196 5.79 10.74 -7.48
CA ASN A 196 6.02 11.04 -6.07
C ASN A 196 5.59 9.86 -5.17
N THR A 197 4.46 9.21 -5.50
CA THR A 197 3.99 8.02 -4.78
C THR A 197 5.01 6.89 -4.86
N VAL A 198 5.51 6.59 -6.06
CA VAL A 198 6.54 5.55 -6.26
C VAL A 198 7.83 5.90 -5.52
N MET A 199 8.29 7.15 -5.63
CA MET A 199 9.52 7.62 -4.98
C MET A 199 9.48 7.41 -3.45
N VAL A 200 8.34 7.70 -2.81
CA VAL A 200 8.17 7.50 -1.36
C VAL A 200 8.27 6.02 -0.99
N HIS A 201 7.60 5.14 -1.73
CA HIS A 201 7.67 3.70 -1.47
C HIS A 201 9.08 3.14 -1.72
N ILE A 202 9.77 3.58 -2.78
CA ILE A 202 11.16 3.20 -3.06
C ILE A 202 12.08 3.60 -1.89
N ARG A 203 11.93 4.83 -1.36
CA ARG A 203 12.69 5.28 -0.21
C ARG A 203 12.47 4.39 1.01
N ARG A 204 11.21 4.08 1.34
CA ARG A 204 10.86 3.21 2.48
C ARG A 204 11.35 1.78 2.32
N ILE A 205 11.28 1.25 1.10
CA ILE A 205 11.85 -0.07 0.80
C ILE A 205 13.35 -0.05 1.08
N ARG A 206 14.10 0.98 0.61
CA ARG A 206 15.53 1.11 0.88
C ARG A 206 15.84 1.16 2.38
N GLU A 207 15.07 1.92 3.16
CA GLU A 207 15.22 2.00 4.62
C GLU A 207 15.11 0.63 5.31
N LYS A 208 14.46 -0.35 4.65
CA LYS A 208 14.26 -1.71 5.18
C LYS A 208 15.25 -2.74 4.65
N ILE A 209 15.70 -2.60 3.41
CA ILE A 209 16.52 -3.63 2.75
C ILE A 209 17.99 -3.27 2.62
N GLU A 210 18.32 -1.98 2.60
CA GLU A 210 19.70 -1.51 2.40
C GLU A 210 20.42 -1.33 3.74
N ILE A 211 21.73 -1.59 3.77
CA ILE A 211 22.57 -1.25 4.91
C ILE A 211 22.71 0.27 5.00
N ASN A 212 22.94 0.92 3.86
CA ASN A 212 22.97 2.38 3.73
C ASN A 212 21.92 2.83 2.69
N PRO A 213 20.74 3.33 3.10
CA PRO A 213 19.70 3.78 2.18
C PRO A 213 20.11 4.90 1.22
N SER A 214 21.12 5.70 1.59
CA SER A 214 21.64 6.79 0.76
C SER A 214 22.58 6.29 -0.35
N GLU A 215 23.19 5.12 -0.15
CA GLU A 215 24.06 4.46 -1.12
C GLU A 215 23.54 3.02 -1.38
N PRO A 216 22.37 2.90 -2.02
CA PRO A 216 21.68 1.62 -2.14
C PRO A 216 22.48 0.63 -2.98
N GLU A 217 22.57 -0.61 -2.50
CA GLU A 217 23.23 -1.70 -3.22
C GLU A 217 22.28 -2.46 -4.13
N TYR A 218 21.01 -2.65 -3.68
CA TYR A 218 20.02 -3.48 -4.35
C TYR A 218 19.07 -2.67 -5.21
N LEU A 219 18.40 -1.67 -4.62
CA LEU A 219 17.36 -0.90 -5.28
C LEU A 219 17.91 0.44 -5.78
N LYS A 220 18.44 0.46 -7.01
CA LYS A 220 19.13 1.61 -7.59
C LYS A 220 18.22 2.52 -8.39
N VAL A 221 18.53 3.82 -8.36
CA VAL A 221 17.99 4.80 -9.29
C VAL A 221 18.85 4.86 -10.54
N VAL A 222 18.20 4.93 -11.69
CA VAL A 222 18.84 5.28 -12.96
C VAL A 222 18.32 6.65 -13.34
N TRP A 223 19.16 7.66 -13.14
CA TRP A 223 18.79 9.07 -13.27
C TRP A 223 18.13 9.38 -14.61
N GLY A 224 16.99 10.05 -14.57
CA GLY A 224 16.20 10.42 -15.73
C GLY A 224 15.42 9.27 -16.37
N ILE A 225 15.52 8.03 -15.85
CA ILE A 225 14.87 6.86 -16.46
C ILE A 225 13.95 6.14 -15.46
N GLY A 226 14.44 5.80 -14.24
CA GLY A 226 13.62 5.07 -13.27
C GLY A 226 14.42 4.27 -12.26
N TYR A 227 13.93 3.10 -11.90
CA TYR A 227 14.46 2.25 -10.83
C TYR A 227 14.73 0.84 -11.33
N LYS A 228 15.73 0.19 -10.76
CA LYS A 228 16.03 -1.22 -11.01
C LYS A 228 16.43 -1.94 -9.73
N PHE A 229 16.17 -3.24 -9.68
CA PHE A 229 16.82 -4.13 -8.74
C PHE A 229 18.14 -4.62 -9.35
N GLU A 230 19.27 -4.48 -8.63
CA GLU A 230 20.59 -4.84 -9.18
C GLU A 230 20.69 -6.36 -9.34
N LYS A 231 21.31 -6.78 -10.45
CA LYS A 231 21.63 -8.17 -10.71
C LYS A 231 23.05 -8.42 -10.16
N ARG A 232 23.14 -9.14 -9.04
CA ARG A 232 24.45 -9.62 -8.53
C ARG A 232 24.74 -11.02 -8.99
#